data_d44e110ba3b0e6edf2656f42c11990b5
#
_entry.id   d44e110ba3b0e6edf2656f42c11990b5
#
_cell.length_a   1.000
_cell.length_b   1.000
_cell.length_c   1.000
_cell.angle_alpha   90.00
_cell.angle_beta   90.00
_cell.angle_gamma   90.00
#
_symmetry.space_group_name_H-M   'P 1'
#
loop_
_entity.id
_entity.type
_entity.pdbx_description
1 polymer ?
#
loop_
_entity_poly.entity_id
_entity_poly.type
_entity_poly.pdbx_seq_one_letter_code
_entity_poly.pdbx_strand_id
1 'polypeptide(L)'
;MNKISIIIPFLNEADNVEGLVSALNQYFASKQNYHTEVILVNDGSTDDSVQKFSKATFTNIDAKLISLSKNFGSHAALRAGILNATGDFICFMYADLQDPLELIDRLYENLTKLNDIVWATREATNNGLVEKSFSSMYAYLMKKYAVKSFPDKGFDIVMFN
;
A
#
# COMPACT_ATOMS: atom_id res chain seq x y z
N MET A 1 -4.09 -1.00 21.80
CA MET A 1 -3.22 -0.31 20.84
C MET A 1 -3.66 -0.79 19.47
N ASN A 2 -3.95 0.12 18.54
CA ASN A 2 -4.43 -0.25 17.21
C ASN A 2 -3.35 -0.95 16.41
N LYS A 3 -3.76 -1.76 15.42
CA LYS A 3 -2.86 -2.46 14.50
C LYS A 3 -3.12 -1.97 13.07
N ILE A 4 -2.05 -1.68 12.33
CA ILE A 4 -2.11 -1.30 10.92
C ILE A 4 -1.54 -2.45 10.08
N SER A 5 -2.32 -2.95 9.12
CA SER A 5 -1.87 -3.89 8.09
C SER A 5 -1.46 -3.13 6.84
N ILE A 6 -0.18 -3.15 6.50
CA ILE A 6 0.36 -2.53 5.30
C ILE A 6 0.50 -3.60 4.24
N ILE A 7 -0.27 -3.48 3.16
CA ILE A 7 -0.27 -4.43 2.05
C ILE A 7 0.66 -3.91 0.96
N ILE A 8 1.65 -4.71 0.61
CA ILE A 8 2.66 -4.39 -0.40
C ILE A 8 2.64 -5.48 -1.49
N PRO A 9 1.88 -5.25 -2.58
CA PRO A 9 1.95 -6.12 -3.74
C PRO A 9 3.29 -5.92 -4.45
N PHE A 10 3.87 -6.99 -4.98
CA PHE A 10 5.09 -6.92 -5.75
C PHE A 10 5.13 -7.94 -6.90
N LEU A 11 5.85 -7.59 -7.95
CA LEU A 11 6.11 -8.44 -9.12
C LEU A 11 7.50 -8.13 -9.68
N ASN A 12 8.44 -9.06 -9.57
CA ASN A 12 9.82 -8.92 -10.07
C ASN A 12 10.54 -7.68 -9.47
N GLU A 13 10.59 -7.60 -8.15
CA GLU A 13 11.16 -6.49 -7.38
C GLU A 13 12.47 -6.89 -6.66
N ALA A 14 13.20 -7.90 -7.17
CA ALA A 14 14.39 -8.46 -6.51
C ALA A 14 15.43 -7.41 -6.12
N ASP A 15 15.60 -6.35 -6.92
CA ASP A 15 16.57 -5.29 -6.68
C ASP A 15 16.12 -4.33 -5.56
N ASN A 16 14.82 -4.22 -5.31
CA ASN A 16 14.26 -3.32 -4.32
C ASN A 16 14.08 -3.95 -2.93
N VAL A 17 14.17 -5.29 -2.82
CA VAL A 17 13.88 -6.02 -1.56
C VAL A 17 14.71 -5.52 -0.39
N GLU A 18 16.03 -5.41 -0.54
CA GLU A 18 16.94 -5.01 0.54
C GLU A 18 16.67 -3.58 1.00
N GLY A 19 16.46 -2.67 0.04
CA GLY A 19 16.12 -1.27 0.32
C GLY A 19 14.79 -1.14 1.05
N LEU A 20 13.75 -1.84 0.60
CA LEU A 20 12.43 -1.85 1.21
C LEU A 20 12.47 -2.39 2.65
N VAL A 21 13.09 -3.55 2.86
CA VAL A 21 13.19 -4.16 4.20
C VAL A 21 13.96 -3.25 5.15
N SER A 22 15.08 -2.67 4.70
CA SER A 22 15.87 -1.73 5.50
C SER A 22 15.06 -0.49 5.88
N ALA A 23 14.36 0.13 4.92
CA ALA A 23 13.55 1.31 5.15
C ALA A 23 12.40 1.03 6.15
N LEU A 24 11.69 -0.08 5.97
CA LEU A 24 10.62 -0.51 6.88
C LEU A 24 11.15 -0.74 8.30
N ASN A 25 12.24 -1.50 8.44
CA ASN A 25 12.85 -1.76 9.75
C ASN A 25 13.28 -0.48 10.44
N GLN A 26 13.95 0.43 9.72
CA GLN A 26 14.39 1.71 10.26
C GLN A 26 13.21 2.59 10.68
N TYR A 27 12.18 2.67 9.83
CA TYR A 27 11.02 3.51 10.08
C TYR A 27 10.20 3.03 11.29
N PHE A 28 9.94 1.73 11.39
CA PHE A 28 9.13 1.16 12.46
C PHE A 28 9.91 0.82 13.73
N ALA A 29 11.25 0.96 13.77
CA ALA A 29 12.07 0.66 14.93
C ALA A 29 11.66 1.40 16.19
N SER A 30 11.22 2.65 16.08
CA SER A 30 10.86 3.53 17.20
C SER A 30 9.36 3.83 17.30
N LYS A 31 8.52 3.22 16.45
CA LYS A 31 7.08 3.48 16.46
C LYS A 31 6.41 2.77 17.63
N GLN A 32 5.67 3.54 18.43
CA GLN A 32 4.93 3.05 19.59
C GLN A 32 3.44 3.38 19.55
N ASN A 33 2.98 4.08 18.52
CA ASN A 33 1.60 4.55 18.43
C ASN A 33 0.62 3.48 17.97
N TYR A 34 1.11 2.46 17.26
CA TYR A 34 0.35 1.34 16.72
C TYR A 34 1.27 0.12 16.50
N HIS A 35 0.68 -1.06 16.40
CA HIS A 35 1.36 -2.27 15.94
C HIS A 35 1.38 -2.32 14.42
N THR A 36 2.46 -2.79 13.84
CA THR A 36 2.62 -2.88 12.38
C THR A 36 2.61 -4.34 11.91
N GLU A 37 1.72 -4.64 10.99
CA GLU A 37 1.74 -5.85 10.18
C GLU A 37 2.08 -5.48 8.74
N VAL A 38 3.03 -6.16 8.12
CA VAL A 38 3.36 -6.01 6.70
C VAL A 38 3.00 -7.29 5.96
N ILE A 39 2.16 -7.18 4.95
CA ILE A 39 1.71 -8.29 4.11
C ILE A 39 2.29 -8.08 2.72
N LEU A 40 3.37 -8.81 2.43
CA LEU A 40 4.01 -8.86 1.14
C LEU A 40 3.25 -9.83 0.23
N VAL A 41 2.74 -9.36 -0.89
CA VAL A 41 1.95 -10.20 -1.79
C VAL A 41 2.63 -10.31 -3.14
N ASN A 42 3.21 -11.48 -3.39
CA ASN A 42 3.82 -11.83 -4.68
C ASN A 42 2.74 -12.08 -5.73
N ASP A 43 2.71 -11.28 -6.78
CA ASP A 43 1.82 -11.46 -7.94
C ASP A 43 2.47 -12.32 -9.04
N GLY A 44 3.10 -13.44 -8.65
CA GLY A 44 3.68 -14.40 -9.59
C GLY A 44 5.03 -13.98 -10.15
N SER A 45 5.93 -13.43 -9.33
CA SER A 45 7.30 -13.11 -9.71
C SER A 45 8.06 -14.32 -10.24
N THR A 46 8.92 -14.09 -11.21
CA THR A 46 9.80 -15.09 -11.86
C THR A 46 11.27 -14.90 -11.52
N ASP A 47 11.59 -13.81 -10.81
CA ASP A 47 12.94 -13.49 -10.30
C ASP A 47 13.13 -13.95 -8.86
N ASP A 48 14.23 -13.53 -8.23
CA ASP A 48 14.59 -13.90 -6.86
C ASP A 48 13.84 -13.13 -5.76
N SER A 49 12.83 -12.31 -6.10
CA SER A 49 12.08 -11.48 -5.12
C SER A 49 11.53 -12.29 -3.96
N VAL A 50 10.84 -13.40 -4.26
CA VAL A 50 10.22 -14.27 -3.24
C VAL A 50 11.29 -14.87 -2.33
N GLN A 51 12.40 -15.33 -2.90
CA GLN A 51 13.50 -15.92 -2.13
C GLN A 51 14.16 -14.88 -1.22
N LYS A 52 14.37 -13.67 -1.70
CA LYS A 52 14.94 -12.56 -0.92
C LYS A 52 14.01 -12.16 0.23
N PHE A 53 12.70 -11.96 -0.03
CA PHE A 53 11.73 -11.65 1.02
C PHE A 53 11.60 -12.76 2.06
N SER A 54 11.62 -14.03 1.65
CA SER A 54 11.52 -15.16 2.58
C SER A 54 12.69 -15.27 3.56
N LYS A 55 13.85 -14.71 3.19
CA LYS A 55 15.07 -14.67 4.01
C LYS A 55 15.23 -13.35 4.78
N ALA A 56 14.40 -12.36 4.48
CA ALA A 56 14.48 -11.05 5.10
C ALA A 56 14.09 -11.11 6.59
N THR A 57 14.77 -10.32 7.40
CA THR A 57 14.46 -10.18 8.82
C THR A 57 13.72 -8.86 9.04
N PHE A 58 12.53 -8.96 9.61
CA PHE A 58 11.72 -7.80 10.01
C PHE A 58 11.82 -7.61 11.52
N THR A 59 12.03 -6.38 11.95
CA THR A 59 12.18 -6.00 13.37
C THR A 59 11.02 -5.12 13.79
N ASN A 60 10.32 -5.50 14.86
CA ASN A 60 9.11 -4.82 15.35
C ASN A 60 7.96 -4.76 14.32
N ILE A 61 7.95 -5.69 13.38
CA ILE A 61 6.95 -5.80 12.31
C ILE A 61 6.50 -7.26 12.22
N ASP A 62 5.21 -7.50 12.26
CA ASP A 62 4.62 -8.82 11.96
C ASP A 62 4.59 -8.99 10.43
N ALA A 63 5.59 -9.64 9.86
CA ALA A 63 5.67 -9.81 8.40
C ALA A 63 5.04 -11.12 7.93
N LYS A 64 4.25 -11.05 6.86
CA LYS A 64 3.67 -12.19 6.15
C LYS A 64 4.03 -12.12 4.68
N LEU A 65 4.36 -13.25 4.07
CA LEU A 65 4.58 -13.40 2.63
C LEU A 65 3.50 -14.31 2.03
N ILE A 66 2.76 -13.79 1.08
CA ILE A 66 1.71 -14.50 0.33
C ILE A 66 2.15 -14.58 -1.12
N SER A 67 2.05 -15.75 -1.76
CA SER A 67 2.33 -15.90 -3.17
C SER A 67 1.09 -16.35 -3.93
N LEU A 68 0.74 -15.62 -4.98
CA LEU A 68 -0.24 -16.03 -5.97
C LEU A 68 0.39 -17.04 -6.93
N SER A 69 -0.42 -17.93 -7.46
CA SER A 69 0.04 -19.02 -8.35
C SER A 69 0.58 -18.53 -9.70
N LYS A 70 0.23 -17.32 -10.12
CA LYS A 70 0.69 -16.63 -11.33
C LYS A 70 0.38 -15.14 -11.23
N ASN A 71 0.79 -14.35 -12.20
CA ASN A 71 0.39 -12.96 -12.31
C ASN A 71 -1.11 -12.84 -12.63
N PHE A 72 -1.87 -12.27 -11.70
CA PHE A 72 -3.29 -11.94 -11.81
C PHE A 72 -3.54 -10.43 -11.83
N GLY A 73 -2.50 -9.62 -11.71
CA GLY A 73 -2.55 -8.15 -11.62
C GLY A 73 -2.62 -7.62 -10.19
N SER A 74 -2.19 -6.36 -10.03
CA SER A 74 -2.06 -5.70 -8.73
C SER A 74 -3.35 -5.70 -7.90
N HIS A 75 -4.52 -5.58 -8.53
CA HIS A 75 -5.80 -5.64 -7.83
C HIS A 75 -6.07 -6.99 -7.16
N ALA A 76 -5.68 -8.10 -7.81
CA ALA A 76 -5.81 -9.43 -7.22
C ALA A 76 -4.86 -9.60 -6.03
N ALA A 77 -3.64 -9.12 -6.17
CA ALA A 77 -2.65 -9.12 -5.08
C ALA A 77 -3.10 -8.26 -3.89
N LEU A 78 -3.61 -7.05 -4.12
CA LEU A 78 -4.19 -6.21 -3.07
C LEU A 78 -5.35 -6.91 -2.37
N ARG A 79 -6.28 -7.51 -3.12
CA ARG A 79 -7.39 -8.26 -2.54
C ARG A 79 -6.91 -9.44 -1.68
N ALA A 80 -5.91 -10.18 -2.14
CA ALA A 80 -5.32 -11.26 -1.34
C ALA A 80 -4.73 -10.73 -0.03
N GLY A 81 -4.04 -9.59 -0.07
CA GLY A 81 -3.54 -8.90 1.12
C GLY A 81 -4.65 -8.51 2.09
N ILE A 82 -5.72 -7.86 1.60
CA ILE A 82 -6.88 -7.45 2.42
C ILE A 82 -7.49 -8.66 3.14
N LEU A 83 -7.72 -9.77 2.43
CA LEU A 83 -8.31 -10.97 3.01
C LEU A 83 -7.46 -11.66 4.09
N ASN A 84 -6.17 -11.34 4.16
CA ASN A 84 -5.22 -11.87 5.14
C ASN A 84 -4.77 -10.83 6.18
N ALA A 85 -5.28 -9.60 6.09
CA ALA A 85 -5.02 -8.53 7.04
C ALA A 85 -5.72 -8.82 8.37
N THR A 86 -5.03 -8.49 9.47
CA THR A 86 -5.56 -8.66 10.84
C THR A 86 -5.56 -7.35 11.62
N GLY A 87 -5.14 -6.25 10.99
CA GLY A 87 -5.13 -4.92 11.58
C GLY A 87 -6.51 -4.27 11.63
N ASP A 88 -6.65 -3.31 12.53
CA ASP A 88 -7.84 -2.46 12.63
C ASP A 88 -7.94 -1.51 11.44
N PHE A 89 -6.80 -1.19 10.83
CA PHE A 89 -6.67 -0.33 9.67
C PHE A 89 -5.82 -1.00 8.58
N ILE A 90 -6.20 -0.79 7.33
CA ILE A 90 -5.51 -1.32 6.16
C ILE A 90 -4.93 -0.17 5.35
N CYS A 91 -3.65 -0.27 5.02
CA CYS A 91 -2.93 0.67 4.17
C CYS A 91 -2.32 -0.06 2.97
N PHE A 92 -2.35 0.56 1.79
CA PHE A 92 -1.63 0.07 0.62
C PHE A 92 -0.35 0.86 0.41
N MET A 93 0.69 0.18 -0.07
CA MET A 93 1.97 0.78 -0.36
C MET A 93 2.64 0.06 -1.53
N TYR A 94 3.47 0.75 -2.30
CA TYR A 94 4.24 0.14 -3.38
C TYR A 94 5.63 -0.28 -2.91
N ALA A 95 6.18 -1.34 -3.54
CA ALA A 95 7.48 -1.91 -3.16
C ALA A 95 8.68 -1.05 -3.55
N ASP A 96 8.51 -0.10 -4.46
CA ASP A 96 9.56 0.77 -5.02
C ASP A 96 9.92 1.99 -4.17
N LEU A 97 9.25 2.17 -3.02
CA LEU A 97 9.46 3.30 -2.09
C LEU A 97 9.34 4.69 -2.73
N GLN A 98 8.56 4.84 -3.81
CA GLN A 98 8.32 6.17 -4.40
C GLN A 98 7.59 7.12 -3.45
N ASP A 99 6.78 6.55 -2.54
CA ASP A 99 6.04 7.32 -1.55
C ASP A 99 6.73 7.25 -0.17
N PRO A 100 6.86 8.38 0.54
CA PRO A 100 7.50 8.41 1.84
C PRO A 100 6.67 7.67 2.90
N LEU A 101 7.36 6.89 3.76
CA LEU A 101 6.72 6.11 4.83
C LEU A 101 5.95 6.98 5.84
N GLU A 102 6.32 8.24 5.98
CA GLU A 102 5.64 9.24 6.83
C GLU A 102 4.18 9.48 6.43
N LEU A 103 3.80 9.14 5.21
CA LEU A 103 2.39 9.19 4.79
C LEU A 103 1.51 8.24 5.61
N ILE A 104 2.06 7.11 6.08
CA ILE A 104 1.33 6.16 6.92
C ILE A 104 0.85 6.83 8.21
N ASP A 105 1.74 7.56 8.90
CA ASP A 105 1.38 8.29 10.11
C ASP A 105 0.31 9.35 9.84
N ARG A 106 0.49 10.13 8.77
CA ARG A 106 -0.49 11.17 8.40
C ARG A 106 -1.85 10.59 8.06
N LEU A 107 -1.90 9.47 7.36
CA LEU A 107 -3.15 8.78 7.04
C LEU A 107 -3.80 8.27 8.33
N TYR A 108 -3.03 7.62 9.21
CA TYR A 108 -3.51 7.11 10.49
C TYR A 108 -4.09 8.20 11.38
N GLU A 109 -3.39 9.33 11.54
CA GLU A 109 -3.86 10.48 12.33
C GLU A 109 -5.19 11.05 11.82
N ASN A 110 -5.39 11.07 10.50
CA ASN A 110 -6.60 11.59 9.90
C ASN A 110 -7.76 10.57 9.93
N LEU A 111 -7.47 9.28 9.84
CA LEU A 111 -8.47 8.22 9.91
C LEU A 111 -9.09 8.13 11.31
N THR A 112 -8.28 8.24 12.37
CA THR A 112 -8.77 8.20 13.75
C THR A 112 -9.63 9.40 14.16
N LYS A 113 -9.75 10.42 13.32
CA LYS A 113 -10.52 11.66 13.56
C LYS A 113 -11.92 11.68 12.95
N LEU A 114 -12.61 10.54 12.78
CA LEU A 114 -13.97 10.43 12.24
C LEU A 114 -14.06 10.15 10.72
N ASN A 115 -13.01 9.68 10.10
CA ASN A 115 -13.05 9.27 8.69
C ASN A 115 -12.92 7.74 8.59
N ASP A 116 -13.73 7.10 7.77
CA ASP A 116 -13.66 5.66 7.51
C ASP A 116 -12.60 5.32 6.45
N ILE A 117 -12.23 6.32 5.63
CA ILE A 117 -11.22 6.20 4.57
C ILE A 117 -10.49 7.52 4.39
N VAL A 118 -9.17 7.47 4.24
CA VAL A 118 -8.30 8.62 3.98
C VAL A 118 -7.40 8.34 2.78
N TRP A 119 -7.33 9.31 1.87
CA TRP A 119 -6.59 9.23 0.61
C TRP A 119 -5.37 10.14 0.63
N ALA A 120 -4.21 9.64 0.22
CA ALA A 120 -3.08 10.48 -0.15
C ALA A 120 -3.16 10.80 -1.65
N THR A 121 -3.22 12.09 -1.98
CA THR A 121 -3.32 12.56 -3.37
C THR A 121 -2.12 13.40 -3.73
N ARG A 122 -1.59 13.25 -4.95
CA ARG A 122 -0.51 14.11 -5.45
C ARG A 122 -1.03 15.50 -5.79
N GLU A 123 -0.30 16.54 -5.38
CA GLU A 123 -0.67 17.93 -5.71
C GLU A 123 -0.50 18.26 -7.19
N ALA A 124 0.49 17.69 -7.86
CA ALA A 124 0.78 17.90 -9.27
C ALA A 124 1.15 16.61 -10.00
N THR A 125 0.39 16.29 -11.05
CA THR A 125 0.79 15.31 -12.06
C THR A 125 1.09 16.04 -13.37
N ASN A 126 2.29 15.87 -13.92
CA ASN A 126 2.68 16.39 -15.23
C ASN A 126 2.09 15.54 -16.39
N ASN A 127 0.85 15.11 -16.24
CA ASN A 127 0.17 14.25 -17.21
C ASN A 127 -0.27 15.07 -18.42
N GLY A 128 -0.20 14.47 -19.61
CA GLY A 128 -0.69 15.06 -20.85
C GLY A 128 -2.19 15.38 -20.80
N LEU A 129 -2.67 16.27 -21.70
CA LEU A 129 -4.08 16.70 -21.74
C LEU A 129 -5.06 15.53 -21.91
N VAL A 130 -4.68 14.50 -22.65
CA VAL A 130 -5.49 13.29 -22.90
C VAL A 130 -5.64 12.46 -21.64
N GLU A 131 -4.54 12.22 -20.91
CA GLU A 131 -4.57 11.48 -19.63
C GLU A 131 -5.40 12.20 -18.57
N LYS A 132 -5.30 13.54 -18.51
CA LYS A 132 -6.12 14.35 -17.60
C LYS A 132 -7.62 14.19 -17.90
N SER A 133 -8.00 14.15 -19.18
CA SER A 133 -9.40 13.96 -19.57
C SER A 133 -9.95 12.60 -19.15
N PHE A 134 -9.20 11.52 -19.40
CA PHE A 134 -9.60 10.16 -18.98
C PHE A 134 -9.64 10.01 -17.46
N SER A 135 -8.66 10.53 -16.76
CA SER A 135 -8.61 10.52 -15.30
C SER A 135 -9.80 11.26 -14.68
N SER A 136 -10.16 12.45 -15.22
CA SER A 136 -11.31 13.22 -14.75
C SER A 136 -12.64 12.51 -15.01
N MET A 137 -12.79 11.86 -16.17
CA MET A 137 -13.97 11.09 -16.51
C MET A 137 -14.10 9.87 -15.58
N TYR A 138 -13.00 9.16 -15.32
CA TYR A 138 -12.98 8.04 -14.39
C TYR A 138 -13.35 8.47 -12.96
N ALA A 139 -12.75 9.56 -12.45
CA ALA A 139 -13.07 10.10 -11.14
C ALA A 139 -14.56 10.51 -11.03
N TYR A 140 -15.11 11.11 -12.08
CA TYR A 140 -16.54 11.45 -12.13
C TYR A 140 -17.43 10.20 -12.05
N LEU A 141 -17.12 9.15 -12.80
CA LEU A 141 -17.88 7.89 -12.76
C LEU A 141 -17.78 7.23 -11.39
N MET A 142 -16.59 7.19 -10.80
CA MET A 142 -16.37 6.65 -9.45
C MET A 142 -17.18 7.41 -8.40
N LYS A 143 -17.16 8.74 -8.41
CA LYS A 143 -17.97 9.56 -7.50
C LYS A 143 -19.47 9.33 -7.66
N LYS A 144 -19.91 9.19 -8.90
CA LYS A 144 -21.35 9.05 -9.21
C LYS A 144 -21.89 7.67 -8.86
N TYR A 145 -21.12 6.61 -9.07
CA TYR A 145 -21.64 5.24 -9.03
C TYR A 145 -21.00 4.36 -7.94
N ALA A 146 -19.89 4.74 -7.35
CA ALA A 146 -19.18 3.91 -6.36
C ALA A 146 -18.92 4.65 -5.04
N VAL A 147 -17.99 5.59 -5.01
CA VAL A 147 -17.54 6.24 -3.77
C VAL A 147 -17.64 7.76 -3.92
N LYS A 148 -18.58 8.41 -3.22
CA LYS A 148 -18.82 9.86 -3.31
C LYS A 148 -17.60 10.72 -2.95
N SER A 149 -16.75 10.24 -2.05
CA SER A 149 -15.50 10.89 -1.60
C SER A 149 -14.28 10.58 -2.48
N PHE A 150 -14.47 9.91 -3.63
CA PHE A 150 -13.36 9.57 -4.51
C PHE A 150 -12.60 10.82 -4.98
N PRO A 151 -11.25 10.89 -4.87
CA PRO A 151 -10.48 12.06 -5.21
C PRO A 151 -10.46 12.36 -6.72
N ASP A 152 -10.55 13.65 -7.10
CA ASP A 152 -10.59 14.08 -8.51
C ASP A 152 -9.32 13.79 -9.30
N LYS A 153 -8.18 13.75 -8.61
CA LYS A 153 -6.86 13.54 -9.21
C LYS A 153 -6.34 12.11 -9.06
N GLY A 154 -7.20 11.17 -8.62
CA GLY A 154 -6.75 9.84 -8.21
C GLY A 154 -6.04 9.87 -6.85
N PHE A 155 -5.48 8.74 -6.47
CA PHE A 155 -4.73 8.59 -5.21
C PHE A 155 -3.58 7.61 -5.42
N ASP A 156 -2.55 7.75 -4.60
CA ASP A 156 -1.40 6.85 -4.60
C ASP A 156 -1.50 5.85 -3.45
N ILE A 157 -1.76 6.35 -2.25
CA ILE A 157 -1.90 5.54 -1.03
C ILE A 157 -3.28 5.81 -0.41
N VAL A 158 -3.87 4.79 0.17
CA VAL A 158 -5.14 4.87 0.90
C VAL A 158 -5.02 4.10 2.20
N MET A 159 -5.69 4.60 3.24
CA MET A 159 -5.91 3.88 4.49
C MET A 159 -7.40 3.88 4.83
N PHE A 160 -7.89 2.75 5.32
CA PHE A 160 -9.29 2.56 5.71
C PHE A 160 -9.40 1.55 6.86
N ASN A 161 -10.56 1.53 7.52
CA ASN A 161 -10.94 0.56 8.55
C ASN A 161 -11.84 -0.55 8.00
#